data_aa53c76f9ded18934b9ef2636e1f6986
#
_entry.id   aa53c76f9ded18934b9ef2636e1f6986
#
_cell.length_a   1.000
_cell.length_b   1.000
_cell.length_c   1.000
_cell.angle_alpha   90.00
_cell.angle_beta   90.00
_cell.angle_gamma   90.00
#
_symmetry.space_group_name_H-M   'P 1'
#
loop_
_entity.id
_entity.type
_entity.pdbx_description
1 polymer ?
#
loop_
_entity_poly.entity_id
_entity_poly.type
_entity_poly.pdbx_seq_one_letter_code
_entity_poly.pdbx_strand_id
1 'polypeptide(L)'
;VLHGPDTPATDLLYATQTDRESFAAYTQAVWDINEDFTLTAGIRYASDEVIAEENLWRYRENDLAPFGLSNGGQPNLAGLNIARGALDPVTLEPTGATHLNLVGVPGSLSVFRHFTRKDTKVTWRVNLDWAMTDNILWYANVTTGYRGGGYNLVFFSQTGTYGPEELIAYEIGYKGQHLDNTLQVNASAFIYDYSQIHTFGSEATELGGVSTSVLPAPGAEIQGFEVEILWLATDNMTLGGNYSYTPSEYTETLLLANTNDPRIPPSLFNAVEIRNDIKGNQLLNVAENKGSAYVSYGFPFSSGNLEMLASYSWIDGVFHTPFADDLDSTPGYERLDLRATWKNSDESFIIAAFANNVLNEIGIRQLETHGEGDGFRRTGQTTEPRVIGVELTKKF
;
A
#
# COMPACT_ATOMS: atom_id res chain seq x y z
N VAL A 1 -28.86 -12.69 -14.02
CA VAL A 1 -27.86 -13.26 -14.93
C VAL A 1 -28.53 -13.47 -16.27
N LEU A 2 -27.97 -12.91 -17.33
CA LEU A 2 -28.46 -13.04 -18.69
C LEU A 2 -27.69 -14.18 -19.37
N HIS A 3 -28.26 -15.34 -19.44
CA HIS A 3 -27.74 -16.42 -20.26
C HIS A 3 -28.68 -16.75 -21.41
N GLY A 4 -28.13 -17.14 -22.51
CA GLY A 4 -28.92 -17.58 -23.66
C GLY A 4 -29.57 -18.95 -23.43
N PRO A 5 -30.66 -19.29 -24.16
CA PRO A 5 -31.43 -20.50 -23.93
C PRO A 5 -30.66 -21.82 -24.10
N ASP A 6 -29.49 -21.75 -24.76
CA ASP A 6 -28.66 -22.94 -25.05
C ASP A 6 -27.30 -22.89 -24.30
N THR A 7 -27.12 -21.98 -23.37
CA THR A 7 -25.84 -21.83 -22.65
C THR A 7 -26.01 -22.31 -21.21
N PRO A 8 -25.18 -23.25 -20.73
CA PRO A 8 -25.23 -23.69 -19.34
C PRO A 8 -25.01 -22.50 -18.40
N ALA A 9 -26.00 -22.26 -17.51
CA ALA A 9 -25.90 -21.20 -16.53
C ALA A 9 -25.16 -21.66 -15.29
N THR A 10 -24.31 -20.77 -14.77
CA THR A 10 -23.74 -20.89 -13.45
C THR A 10 -23.87 -19.55 -12.76
N ASP A 11 -24.66 -19.50 -11.70
CA ASP A 11 -24.73 -18.36 -10.82
C ASP A 11 -23.74 -18.55 -9.68
N LEU A 12 -22.97 -17.51 -9.40
CA LEU A 12 -22.05 -17.45 -8.30
C LEU A 12 -22.37 -16.22 -7.46
N LEU A 13 -22.70 -16.44 -6.21
CA LEU A 13 -22.76 -15.40 -5.20
C LEU A 13 -21.62 -15.64 -4.22
N TYR A 14 -20.72 -14.69 -4.13
CA TYR A 14 -19.64 -14.68 -3.17
C TYR A 14 -19.77 -13.42 -2.31
N ALA A 15 -19.83 -13.61 -1.00
CA ALA A 15 -20.01 -12.52 -0.06
C ALA A 15 -19.04 -12.67 1.10
N THR A 16 -18.44 -11.56 1.49
CA THR A 16 -17.57 -11.47 2.66
C THR A 16 -18.10 -10.40 3.61
N GLN A 17 -17.92 -10.64 4.89
CA GLN A 17 -18.22 -9.68 5.93
C GLN A 17 -17.04 -9.62 6.89
N THR A 18 -16.70 -8.41 7.34
CA THR A 18 -15.67 -8.20 8.35
C THR A 18 -16.17 -7.16 9.34
N ASP A 19 -16.18 -7.55 10.62
CA ASP A 19 -16.44 -6.67 11.74
C ASP A 19 -15.14 -6.50 12.52
N ARG A 20 -14.78 -5.26 12.83
CA ARG A 20 -13.56 -4.94 13.57
C ARG A 20 -13.87 -4.06 14.77
N GLU A 21 -13.40 -4.49 15.93
CA GLU A 21 -13.42 -3.70 17.14
C GLU A 21 -11.99 -3.42 17.61
N SER A 22 -11.67 -2.17 17.91
CA SER A 22 -10.34 -1.77 18.35
C SER A 22 -10.47 -0.92 19.62
N PHE A 23 -9.68 -1.27 20.63
CA PHE A 23 -9.52 -0.52 21.86
C PHE A 23 -8.06 -0.20 22.08
N ALA A 24 -7.76 1.03 22.50
CA ALA A 24 -6.42 1.39 22.91
C ALA A 24 -6.43 2.36 24.07
N ALA A 25 -5.48 2.17 24.99
CA ALA A 25 -5.17 3.11 26.06
C ALA A 25 -3.69 3.48 25.98
N TYR A 26 -3.37 4.75 26.19
CA TYR A 26 -1.99 5.22 26.16
C TYR A 26 -1.73 6.26 27.25
N THR A 27 -0.46 6.36 27.63
CA THR A 27 0.03 7.43 28.48
C THR A 27 1.42 7.85 28.03
N GLN A 28 1.76 9.09 28.32
CA GLN A 28 3.06 9.67 28.01
C GLN A 28 3.50 10.57 29.15
N ALA A 29 4.79 10.53 29.46
CA ALA A 29 5.45 11.44 30.37
C ALA A 29 6.49 12.25 29.60
N VAL A 30 6.61 13.52 29.93
CA VAL A 30 7.66 14.42 29.46
C VAL A 30 8.39 14.91 30.68
N TRP A 31 9.72 14.82 30.66
CA TRP A 31 10.58 15.20 31.75
C TRP A 31 11.70 16.09 31.24
N ASP A 32 11.69 17.36 31.65
CA ASP A 32 12.78 18.28 31.43
C ASP A 32 13.90 17.94 32.44
N ILE A 33 14.95 17.28 31.94
CA ILE A 33 16.11 16.85 32.73
C ILE A 33 16.88 18.10 33.20
N ASN A 34 17.03 19.04 32.30
CA ASN A 34 17.57 20.41 32.53
C ASN A 34 17.07 21.33 31.41
N GLU A 35 17.66 22.55 31.29
CA GLU A 35 17.27 23.55 30.29
C GLU A 35 17.49 23.10 28.84
N ASP A 36 18.42 22.17 28.60
CA ASP A 36 18.83 21.72 27.26
C ASP A 36 18.25 20.36 26.89
N PHE A 37 17.91 19.49 27.86
CA PHE A 37 17.53 18.11 27.62
C PHE A 37 16.12 17.80 28.11
N THR A 38 15.29 17.30 27.20
CA THR A 38 13.95 16.80 27.51
C THR A 38 13.82 15.33 27.12
N LEU A 39 13.39 14.50 28.06
CA LEU A 39 13.10 13.07 27.82
C LEU A 39 11.58 12.88 27.73
N THR A 40 11.14 12.25 26.65
CA THR A 40 9.75 11.82 26.48
C THR A 40 9.68 10.30 26.46
N ALA A 41 8.84 9.72 27.31
CA ALA A 41 8.55 8.28 27.29
C ALA A 41 7.04 8.05 27.20
N GLY A 42 6.63 7.13 26.34
CA GLY A 42 5.23 6.79 26.12
C GLY A 42 5.03 5.28 26.04
N ILE A 43 3.87 4.84 26.48
CA ILE A 43 3.42 3.44 26.39
C ILE A 43 1.98 3.41 25.94
N ARG A 44 1.64 2.45 25.08
CA ARG A 44 0.29 2.21 24.58
C ARG A 44 -0.02 0.73 24.62
N TYR A 45 -1.16 0.39 25.16
CA TYR A 45 -1.78 -0.93 25.00
C TYR A 45 -2.85 -0.85 23.90
N ALA A 46 -2.84 -1.79 22.98
CA ALA A 46 -3.85 -1.94 21.95
C ALA A 46 -4.43 -3.36 21.97
N SER A 47 -5.71 -3.46 21.68
CA SER A 47 -6.44 -4.72 21.50
C SER A 47 -7.34 -4.58 20.29
N ASP A 48 -7.10 -5.40 19.26
CA ASP A 48 -7.85 -5.45 18.02
C ASP A 48 -8.52 -6.80 17.90
N GLU A 49 -9.84 -6.81 17.74
CA GLU A 49 -10.63 -8.01 17.48
C GLU A 49 -11.25 -7.90 16.10
N VAL A 50 -11.06 -8.95 15.30
CA VAL A 50 -11.61 -9.03 13.95
C VAL A 50 -12.42 -10.32 13.84
N ILE A 51 -13.65 -10.17 13.44
CA ILE A 51 -14.57 -11.28 13.10
C ILE A 51 -14.78 -11.21 11.59
N ALA A 52 -14.57 -12.30 10.90
CA ALA A 52 -14.70 -12.34 9.45
C ALA A 52 -15.47 -13.58 9.00
N GLU A 53 -16.32 -13.38 8.02
CA GLU A 53 -17.10 -14.42 7.39
C GLU A 53 -16.90 -14.40 5.89
N GLU A 54 -16.84 -15.57 5.31
CA GLU A 54 -16.73 -15.78 3.88
C GLU A 54 -17.77 -16.82 3.47
N ASN A 55 -18.65 -16.42 2.56
CA ASN A 55 -19.77 -17.20 2.12
C ASN A 55 -19.75 -17.32 0.60
N LEU A 56 -19.95 -18.53 0.08
CA LEU A 56 -20.10 -18.77 -1.33
C LEU A 56 -21.35 -19.63 -1.56
N TRP A 57 -22.20 -19.15 -2.45
CA TRP A 57 -23.28 -19.91 -3.02
C TRP A 57 -23.06 -20.04 -4.53
N ARG A 58 -23.21 -21.26 -5.05
CA ARG A 58 -23.07 -21.56 -6.46
C ARG A 58 -24.14 -22.51 -6.94
N TYR A 59 -24.77 -22.13 -8.02
CA TYR A 59 -25.76 -22.93 -8.72
C TYR A 59 -25.29 -23.27 -10.14
N ARG A 60 -25.63 -24.47 -10.62
CA ARG A 60 -25.35 -24.92 -11.99
C ARG A 60 -26.58 -25.61 -12.59
N GLU A 61 -26.92 -25.25 -13.81
CA GLU A 61 -28.00 -25.87 -14.55
C GLU A 61 -27.65 -27.23 -15.14
N ASN A 62 -26.39 -27.40 -15.48
CA ASN A 62 -25.89 -28.69 -15.98
C ASN A 62 -24.46 -28.93 -15.50
N ASP A 63 -23.92 -30.10 -15.82
CA ASP A 63 -22.75 -30.63 -15.22
C ASP A 63 -21.53 -30.73 -16.12
N LEU A 64 -21.34 -29.85 -17.05
CA LEU A 64 -20.20 -29.90 -17.98
C LEU A 64 -18.84 -29.64 -17.33
N ALA A 65 -18.81 -29.17 -16.09
CA ALA A 65 -17.56 -29.04 -15.32
C ALA A 65 -17.83 -29.09 -13.81
N PRO A 66 -16.96 -29.67 -12.99
CA PRO A 66 -17.05 -29.65 -11.53
C PRO A 66 -17.09 -28.22 -10.96
N PHE A 67 -17.72 -28.02 -9.83
CA PHE A 67 -17.69 -26.75 -9.12
C PHE A 67 -16.24 -26.35 -8.80
N GLY A 68 -15.77 -25.27 -9.39
CA GLY A 68 -14.45 -24.72 -9.10
C GLY A 68 -13.25 -25.42 -9.72
N LEU A 69 -13.45 -26.48 -10.52
CA LEU A 69 -12.33 -27.26 -11.02
C LEU A 69 -12.35 -27.39 -12.54
N SER A 70 -11.32 -26.95 -13.19
CA SER A 70 -11.12 -27.10 -14.64
C SER A 70 -10.55 -28.47 -15.04
N ASN A 71 -9.97 -29.25 -14.13
CA ASN A 71 -9.16 -30.43 -14.45
C ASN A 71 -9.55 -31.70 -13.68
N GLY A 72 -10.81 -31.90 -13.32
CA GLY A 72 -11.29 -33.18 -12.76
C GLY A 72 -10.85 -33.47 -11.32
N GLY A 73 -10.18 -32.57 -10.66
CA GLY A 73 -9.92 -32.66 -9.22
C GLY A 73 -11.19 -32.43 -8.40
N GLN A 74 -11.30 -32.99 -7.23
CA GLN A 74 -12.36 -32.68 -6.28
C GLN A 74 -11.98 -31.45 -5.46
N PRO A 75 -12.94 -30.54 -5.15
CA PRO A 75 -12.64 -29.43 -4.25
C PRO A 75 -12.20 -29.97 -2.88
N ASN A 76 -11.15 -29.37 -2.32
CA ASN A 76 -10.79 -29.65 -0.94
C ASN A 76 -11.77 -28.91 -0.02
N LEU A 77 -12.71 -29.65 0.55
CA LEU A 77 -13.70 -29.10 1.47
C LEU A 77 -13.27 -29.27 2.94
N ALA A 78 -12.07 -29.78 3.18
CA ALA A 78 -11.54 -29.90 4.55
C ALA A 78 -11.38 -28.49 5.15
N GLY A 79 -11.91 -28.31 6.36
CA GLY A 79 -11.88 -26.99 7.02
C GLY A 79 -12.96 -26.00 6.58
N LEU A 80 -13.76 -26.34 5.58
CA LEU A 80 -14.93 -25.55 5.20
C LEU A 80 -16.20 -26.10 5.82
N ASN A 81 -17.08 -25.20 6.24
CA ASN A 81 -18.42 -25.58 6.68
C ASN A 81 -19.38 -25.59 5.47
N ILE A 82 -19.98 -26.72 5.19
CA ILE A 82 -21.05 -26.80 4.21
C ILE A 82 -22.34 -26.40 4.92
N ALA A 83 -22.80 -25.17 4.67
CA ALA A 83 -23.89 -24.57 5.44
C ALA A 83 -25.24 -25.28 5.20
N ARG A 84 -25.53 -25.66 3.95
CA ARG A 84 -26.80 -26.20 3.54
C ARG A 84 -26.70 -27.46 2.70
N GLY A 85 -25.49 -27.97 2.49
CA GLY A 85 -25.26 -29.06 1.56
C GLY A 85 -25.63 -28.69 0.12
N ALA A 86 -25.92 -29.68 -0.68
CA ALA A 86 -26.48 -29.45 -2.01
C ALA A 86 -27.95 -28.99 -1.87
N LEU A 87 -28.30 -27.91 -2.57
CA LEU A 87 -29.65 -27.38 -2.60
C LEU A 87 -30.39 -27.90 -3.83
N ASP A 88 -31.67 -28.10 -3.70
CA ASP A 88 -32.56 -28.35 -4.85
C ASP A 88 -32.56 -27.10 -5.75
N PRO A 89 -32.27 -27.22 -7.05
CA PRO A 89 -32.12 -26.07 -7.94
C PRO A 89 -33.42 -25.27 -8.17
N VAL A 90 -34.59 -25.85 -7.83
CA VAL A 90 -35.88 -25.20 -8.04
C VAL A 90 -36.39 -24.58 -6.73
N THR A 91 -36.32 -25.34 -5.64
CA THR A 91 -36.87 -24.92 -4.35
C THR A 91 -35.86 -24.17 -3.50
N LEU A 92 -34.57 -24.32 -3.80
CA LEU A 92 -33.44 -23.82 -2.99
C LEU A 92 -33.40 -24.39 -1.57
N GLU A 93 -34.07 -25.51 -1.35
CA GLU A 93 -34.08 -26.21 -0.07
C GLU A 93 -32.94 -27.24 0.01
N PRO A 94 -32.37 -27.50 1.20
CA PRO A 94 -31.32 -28.49 1.37
C PRO A 94 -31.78 -29.88 0.95
N THR A 95 -31.04 -30.55 0.08
CA THR A 95 -31.30 -31.92 -0.38
C THR A 95 -30.80 -32.98 0.61
N GLY A 96 -30.08 -32.60 1.65
CA GLY A 96 -29.41 -33.50 2.58
C GLY A 96 -28.09 -34.10 2.06
N ALA A 97 -27.65 -33.77 0.85
CA ALA A 97 -26.38 -34.21 0.33
C ALA A 97 -25.23 -33.45 1.02
N THR A 98 -24.26 -34.20 1.53
CA THR A 98 -23.12 -33.66 2.27
C THR A 98 -21.88 -33.49 1.41
N HIS A 99 -21.93 -33.82 0.13
CA HIS A 99 -20.87 -33.71 -0.83
C HIS A 99 -21.45 -33.42 -2.23
N LEU A 100 -20.63 -32.79 -3.06
CA LEU A 100 -21.01 -32.48 -4.43
C LEU A 100 -21.04 -33.77 -5.25
N ASN A 101 -22.21 -34.17 -5.72
CA ASN A 101 -22.31 -35.10 -6.82
C ASN A 101 -22.34 -34.28 -8.11
N LEU A 102 -21.26 -34.33 -8.85
CA LEU A 102 -20.97 -33.35 -9.90
C LEU A 102 -21.22 -33.86 -11.30
N VAL A 103 -21.63 -35.12 -11.45
CA VAL A 103 -21.75 -35.75 -12.76
C VAL A 103 -23.23 -35.97 -13.09
N GLY A 104 -23.69 -35.26 -14.11
CA GLY A 104 -25.01 -35.50 -14.73
C GLY A 104 -26.23 -34.91 -14.00
N VAL A 105 -26.04 -34.08 -12.96
CA VAL A 105 -27.14 -33.53 -12.18
C VAL A 105 -26.98 -32.02 -11.93
N PRO A 106 -27.97 -31.18 -12.24
CA PRO A 106 -28.03 -29.81 -11.78
C PRO A 106 -27.91 -29.76 -10.27
N GLY A 107 -27.15 -28.82 -9.75
CA GLY A 107 -26.92 -28.78 -8.32
C GLY A 107 -26.49 -27.40 -7.82
N SER A 108 -26.55 -27.23 -6.53
CA SER A 108 -26.04 -26.03 -5.86
C SER A 108 -25.18 -26.39 -4.66
N LEU A 109 -24.28 -25.50 -4.33
CA LEU A 109 -23.36 -25.59 -3.21
C LEU A 109 -23.46 -24.32 -2.40
N SER A 110 -23.55 -24.46 -1.07
CA SER A 110 -23.36 -23.35 -0.15
C SER A 110 -22.29 -23.73 0.85
N VAL A 111 -21.20 -23.01 0.86
CA VAL A 111 -20.09 -23.19 1.80
C VAL A 111 -19.80 -21.87 2.50
N PHE A 112 -19.33 -21.95 3.75
CA PHE A 112 -18.92 -20.80 4.50
C PHE A 112 -17.76 -21.15 5.44
N ARG A 113 -17.02 -20.13 5.83
CA ARG A 113 -16.10 -20.19 6.96
C ARG A 113 -16.20 -18.92 7.79
N HIS A 114 -15.92 -19.09 9.06
CA HIS A 114 -15.96 -18.02 10.05
C HIS A 114 -14.65 -18.01 10.80
N PHE A 115 -14.14 -16.81 11.03
CA PHE A 115 -12.91 -16.59 11.78
C PHE A 115 -13.14 -15.56 12.87
N THR A 116 -12.47 -15.76 13.99
CA THR A 116 -12.33 -14.76 15.03
C THR A 116 -10.84 -14.67 15.40
N ARG A 117 -10.30 -13.47 15.32
CA ARG A 117 -8.91 -13.19 15.69
C ARG A 117 -8.87 -12.02 16.64
N LYS A 118 -8.08 -12.18 17.70
CA LYS A 118 -7.80 -11.11 18.65
C LYS A 118 -6.30 -10.95 18.79
N ASP A 119 -5.81 -9.76 18.48
CA ASP A 119 -4.43 -9.37 18.64
C ASP A 119 -4.32 -8.32 19.74
N THR A 120 -3.33 -8.46 20.62
CA THR A 120 -3.03 -7.49 21.66
C THR A 120 -1.56 -7.13 21.62
N LYS A 121 -1.25 -5.84 21.76
CA LYS A 121 0.14 -5.39 21.74
C LYS A 121 0.36 -4.22 22.69
N VAL A 122 1.52 -4.26 23.34
CA VAL A 122 2.07 -3.09 24.01
C VAL A 122 3.13 -2.49 23.10
N THR A 123 2.95 -1.23 22.76
CA THR A 123 3.94 -0.43 22.04
C THR A 123 4.44 0.69 22.94
N TRP A 124 5.67 1.13 22.71
CA TRP A 124 6.29 2.16 23.51
C TRP A 124 7.19 3.05 22.63
N ARG A 125 7.50 4.20 23.15
CA ARG A 125 8.48 5.12 22.56
C ARG A 125 9.32 5.77 23.65
N VAL A 126 10.58 6.05 23.31
CA VAL A 126 11.47 6.89 24.09
C VAL A 126 12.13 7.87 23.15
N ASN A 127 12.07 9.15 23.49
CA ASN A 127 12.68 10.22 22.72
C ASN A 127 13.49 11.12 23.66
N LEU A 128 14.70 11.44 23.24
CA LEU A 128 15.55 12.43 23.90
C LEU A 128 15.76 13.59 22.94
N ASP A 129 15.33 14.77 23.38
CA ASP A 129 15.57 16.04 22.71
C ASP A 129 16.73 16.75 23.37
N TRP A 130 17.60 17.34 22.57
CA TRP A 130 18.67 18.21 22.98
C TRP A 130 18.59 19.56 22.28
N ALA A 131 18.12 20.58 22.98
CA ALA A 131 18.12 21.96 22.57
C ALA A 131 19.54 22.52 22.69
N MET A 132 20.39 22.26 21.68
CA MET A 132 21.79 22.69 21.68
C MET A 132 21.90 24.22 21.74
N THR A 133 20.99 24.92 21.11
CA THR A 133 20.78 26.38 21.19
C THR A 133 19.28 26.68 21.03
N ASP A 134 18.88 27.93 21.18
CA ASP A 134 17.48 28.36 20.95
C ASP A 134 16.98 28.02 19.53
N ASN A 135 17.91 27.86 18.58
CA ASN A 135 17.60 27.65 17.16
C ASN A 135 18.01 26.26 16.65
N ILE A 136 18.63 25.41 17.48
CA ILE A 136 19.15 24.10 17.05
C ILE A 136 18.67 23.03 18.01
N LEU A 137 17.91 22.07 17.49
CA LEU A 137 17.45 20.88 18.16
C LEU A 137 18.03 19.63 17.52
N TRP A 138 18.65 18.78 18.32
CA TRP A 138 18.92 17.38 18.00
C TRP A 138 17.95 16.50 18.74
N TYR A 139 17.56 15.39 18.13
CA TYR A 139 16.76 14.38 18.82
C TYR A 139 17.21 12.98 18.45
N ALA A 140 16.94 12.04 19.36
CA ALA A 140 17.07 10.62 19.09
C ALA A 140 15.86 9.91 19.65
N ASN A 141 15.24 9.03 18.87
CA ASN A 141 14.11 8.25 19.32
C ASN A 141 14.24 6.77 19.00
N VAL A 142 13.61 5.96 19.85
CA VAL A 142 13.31 4.56 19.60
C VAL A 142 11.82 4.36 19.82
N THR A 143 11.15 3.81 18.83
CA THR A 143 9.72 3.56 18.92
C THR A 143 9.36 2.19 18.38
N THR A 144 8.32 1.58 18.94
CA THR A 144 7.77 0.34 18.42
C THR A 144 6.45 0.62 17.71
N GLY A 145 6.26 -0.02 16.54
CA GLY A 145 5.05 0.03 15.74
C GLY A 145 4.33 -1.32 15.74
N TYR A 146 3.02 -1.27 15.55
CA TYR A 146 2.16 -2.43 15.47
C TYR A 146 0.97 -2.16 14.57
N ARG A 147 0.65 -3.14 13.72
CA ARG A 147 -0.57 -3.18 12.93
C ARG A 147 -1.20 -4.56 13.09
N GLY A 148 -2.46 -4.62 13.51
CA GLY A 148 -3.19 -5.87 13.73
C GLY A 148 -3.25 -6.75 12.49
N GLY A 149 -3.30 -8.06 12.70
CA GLY A 149 -3.50 -9.05 11.67
C GLY A 149 -4.90 -9.00 11.06
N GLY A 150 -5.20 -9.93 10.19
CA GLY A 150 -6.47 -9.97 9.48
C GLY A 150 -6.75 -11.31 8.81
N TYR A 151 -7.61 -11.25 7.80
CA TYR A 151 -8.10 -12.39 7.05
C TYR A 151 -7.93 -12.20 5.56
N ASN A 152 -7.59 -13.28 4.87
CA ASN A 152 -7.63 -13.39 3.42
C ASN A 152 -9.01 -13.91 3.01
N LEU A 153 -9.95 -12.99 2.77
CA LEU A 153 -11.28 -13.30 2.30
C LEU A 153 -11.29 -13.31 0.76
N VAL A 154 -10.51 -14.22 0.17
CA VAL A 154 -10.36 -14.34 -1.29
C VAL A 154 -10.59 -15.79 -1.69
N PHE A 155 -11.82 -16.11 -2.08
CA PHE A 155 -12.23 -17.42 -2.57
C PHE A 155 -11.73 -18.61 -1.73
N PHE A 156 -11.81 -18.48 -0.40
CA PHE A 156 -11.36 -19.52 0.54
C PHE A 156 -9.87 -19.84 0.39
N SER A 157 -9.06 -18.81 0.40
CA SER A 157 -7.59 -18.90 0.41
C SER A 157 -7.08 -19.87 1.49
N GLN A 158 -6.04 -20.64 1.21
CA GLN A 158 -5.47 -21.59 2.19
C GLN A 158 -4.91 -20.89 3.41
N THR A 159 -4.27 -19.73 3.24
CA THR A 159 -3.87 -18.87 4.35
C THR A 159 -5.03 -17.96 4.74
N GLY A 160 -6.05 -18.52 5.38
CA GLY A 160 -7.26 -17.78 5.77
C GLY A 160 -6.98 -16.61 6.71
N THR A 161 -5.95 -16.69 7.56
CA THR A 161 -5.59 -15.66 8.55
C THR A 161 -4.11 -15.31 8.46
N TYR A 162 -3.77 -14.04 8.73
CA TYR A 162 -2.38 -13.60 8.84
C TYR A 162 -2.14 -12.81 10.13
N GLY A 163 -0.90 -12.90 10.65
CA GLY A 163 -0.45 -12.25 11.88
C GLY A 163 -0.30 -10.74 11.77
N PRO A 164 -0.02 -10.05 12.89
CA PRO A 164 0.24 -8.63 12.89
C PRO A 164 1.59 -8.28 12.25
N GLU A 165 1.73 -7.02 11.82
CA GLU A 165 3.02 -6.41 11.53
C GLU A 165 3.58 -5.81 12.80
N GLU A 166 4.88 -5.92 12.97
CA GLU A 166 5.61 -5.38 14.12
C GLU A 166 6.93 -4.77 13.66
N LEU A 167 7.23 -3.61 14.20
CA LEU A 167 8.44 -2.90 13.85
C LEU A 167 9.08 -2.24 15.07
N ILE A 168 10.41 -2.11 15.04
CA ILE A 168 11.17 -1.19 15.89
C ILE A 168 11.82 -0.16 14.96
N ALA A 169 11.61 1.12 15.25
CA ALA A 169 12.21 2.23 14.54
C ALA A 169 13.23 2.94 15.42
N TYR A 170 14.39 3.17 14.87
CA TYR A 170 15.47 3.98 15.45
C TYR A 170 15.64 5.21 14.57
N GLU A 171 15.71 6.38 15.17
CA GLU A 171 15.87 7.61 14.44
C GLU A 171 16.73 8.60 15.22
N ILE A 172 17.61 9.29 14.51
CA ILE A 172 18.31 10.49 14.97
C ILE A 172 18.00 11.62 14.00
N GLY A 173 17.74 12.80 14.53
CA GLY A 173 17.39 13.94 13.68
C GLY A 173 17.93 15.25 14.20
N TYR A 174 17.94 16.18 13.28
CA TYR A 174 18.40 17.54 13.43
C TYR A 174 17.36 18.52 12.90
N LYS A 175 17.07 19.59 13.66
CA LYS A 175 16.25 20.72 13.22
C LYS A 175 16.96 22.01 13.57
N GLY A 176 17.24 22.84 12.57
CA GLY A 176 18.00 24.06 12.79
C GLY A 176 17.46 25.23 11.99
N GLN A 177 17.50 26.40 12.62
CA GLN A 177 17.29 27.69 11.99
C GLN A 177 18.59 28.45 11.99
N HIS A 178 19.00 28.95 10.83
CA HIS A 178 20.29 29.59 10.58
C HIS A 178 20.11 30.92 9.85
N LEU A 179 21.19 31.68 9.72
CA LEU A 179 21.22 32.95 8.97
C LEU A 179 20.10 33.90 9.42
N ASP A 180 20.06 34.19 10.72
CA ASP A 180 19.00 35.03 11.34
C ASP A 180 17.58 34.51 11.03
N ASN A 181 17.39 33.18 11.09
CA ASN A 181 16.13 32.45 10.86
C ASN A 181 15.64 32.50 9.40
N THR A 182 16.47 32.89 8.46
CA THR A 182 16.11 32.85 7.03
C THR A 182 16.35 31.47 6.39
N LEU A 183 17.18 30.61 7.00
CA LEU A 183 17.46 29.26 6.54
C LEU A 183 17.03 28.22 7.58
N GLN A 184 16.09 27.36 7.22
CA GLN A 184 15.70 26.17 7.99
C GLN A 184 16.27 24.93 7.33
N VAL A 185 16.87 24.06 8.15
CA VAL A 185 17.38 22.74 7.74
C VAL A 185 16.84 21.70 8.71
N ASN A 186 16.16 20.71 8.20
CA ASN A 186 15.75 19.52 8.92
C ASN A 186 16.42 18.31 8.28
N ALA A 187 16.96 17.41 9.09
CA ALA A 187 17.56 16.17 8.62
C ALA A 187 17.28 15.05 9.60
N SER A 188 17.07 13.84 9.10
CA SER A 188 16.99 12.64 9.94
C SER A 188 17.66 11.45 9.26
N ALA A 189 18.14 10.51 10.07
CA ALA A 189 18.58 9.20 9.64
C ALA A 189 17.86 8.15 10.49
N PHE A 190 17.43 7.05 9.86
CA PHE A 190 16.58 6.06 10.49
C PHE A 190 16.87 4.64 10.04
N ILE A 191 16.48 3.70 10.89
CA ILE A 191 16.40 2.26 10.59
C ILE A 191 15.06 1.77 11.11
N TYR A 192 14.28 1.14 10.24
CA TYR A 192 13.02 0.46 10.54
C TYR A 192 13.24 -1.03 10.39
N ASP A 193 13.25 -1.75 11.51
CA ASP A 193 13.42 -3.20 11.57
C ASP A 193 12.06 -3.85 11.81
N TYR A 194 11.56 -4.55 10.79
CA TYR A 194 10.30 -5.28 10.82
C TYR A 194 10.57 -6.74 11.18
N SER A 195 10.05 -7.18 12.31
CA SER A 195 10.03 -8.61 12.65
C SER A 195 8.97 -9.39 11.85
N GLN A 196 7.94 -8.70 11.37
CA GLN A 196 6.96 -9.17 10.39
C GLN A 196 6.45 -8.00 9.58
N ILE A 197 6.35 -8.18 8.26
CA ILE A 197 5.76 -7.22 7.34
C ILE A 197 4.77 -7.95 6.41
N HIS A 198 3.64 -7.32 6.10
CA HIS A 198 2.68 -7.90 5.16
C HIS A 198 3.17 -7.74 3.72
N THR A 199 3.23 -8.85 3.00
CA THR A 199 3.50 -8.88 1.56
C THR A 199 2.40 -9.65 0.85
N PHE A 200 2.52 -9.81 -0.46
CA PHE A 200 1.53 -10.50 -1.28
C PHE A 200 2.17 -11.67 -2.02
N GLY A 201 1.44 -12.76 -2.13
CA GLY A 201 1.85 -13.92 -2.90
C GLY A 201 0.65 -14.68 -3.41
N SER A 202 0.88 -15.50 -4.44
CA SER A 202 -0.15 -16.39 -4.96
C SER A 202 -0.18 -17.68 -4.17
N GLU A 203 -1.38 -18.15 -3.84
CA GLU A 203 -1.59 -19.43 -3.18
C GLU A 203 -2.83 -20.15 -3.72
N ALA A 204 -2.89 -21.44 -3.48
CA ALA A 204 -4.06 -22.24 -3.82
C ALA A 204 -5.25 -21.86 -2.92
N THR A 205 -6.45 -22.01 -3.44
CA THR A 205 -7.69 -21.87 -2.67
C THR A 205 -8.28 -23.24 -2.28
N GLU A 206 -9.06 -23.29 -1.22
CA GLU A 206 -9.69 -24.53 -0.76
C GLU A 206 -10.70 -25.11 -1.77
N LEU A 207 -11.30 -24.24 -2.59
CA LEU A 207 -12.24 -24.64 -3.63
C LEU A 207 -11.58 -24.97 -4.96
N GLY A 208 -10.24 -24.98 -5.00
CA GLY A 208 -9.46 -25.11 -6.23
C GLY A 208 -9.28 -23.77 -6.95
N GLY A 209 -8.16 -23.61 -7.60
CA GLY A 209 -7.73 -22.35 -8.23
C GLY A 209 -6.63 -21.66 -7.44
N VAL A 210 -6.34 -20.43 -7.82
CA VAL A 210 -5.27 -19.61 -7.25
C VAL A 210 -5.82 -18.23 -6.90
N SER A 211 -5.40 -17.68 -5.78
CA SER A 211 -5.68 -16.32 -5.37
C SER A 211 -4.43 -15.62 -4.89
N THR A 212 -4.44 -14.29 -4.92
CA THR A 212 -3.42 -13.48 -4.27
C THR A 212 -3.84 -13.21 -2.84
N SER A 213 -2.99 -13.55 -1.90
CA SER A 213 -3.23 -13.43 -0.47
C SER A 213 -2.18 -12.57 0.20
N VAL A 214 -2.56 -11.93 1.31
CA VAL A 214 -1.62 -11.28 2.22
C VAL A 214 -0.89 -12.37 3.00
N LEU A 215 0.44 -12.32 2.96
CA LEU A 215 1.32 -13.25 3.64
C LEU A 215 2.30 -12.48 4.54
N PRO A 216 2.50 -12.90 5.79
CA PRO A 216 3.49 -12.26 6.65
C PRO A 216 4.91 -12.65 6.20
N ALA A 217 5.70 -11.69 5.75
CA ALA A 217 7.13 -11.89 5.57
C ALA A 217 7.84 -11.81 6.93
N PRO A 218 8.74 -12.73 7.25
CA PRO A 218 9.31 -12.87 8.59
C PRO A 218 10.34 -11.82 8.96
N GLY A 219 10.72 -10.93 8.04
CA GLY A 219 11.66 -9.85 8.32
C GLY A 219 11.79 -8.90 7.13
N ALA A 220 11.95 -7.62 7.42
CA ALA A 220 12.30 -6.60 6.44
C ALA A 220 13.00 -5.43 7.13
N GLU A 221 13.86 -4.74 6.39
CA GLU A 221 14.53 -3.54 6.87
C GLU A 221 14.35 -2.40 5.88
N ILE A 222 14.12 -1.20 6.40
CA ILE A 222 14.18 0.06 5.66
C ILE A 222 15.13 0.95 6.44
N GLN A 223 16.19 1.39 5.80
CA GLN A 223 17.11 2.36 6.40
C GLN A 223 17.22 3.57 5.50
N GLY A 224 17.70 4.66 6.03
CA GLY A 224 17.89 5.81 5.17
C GLY A 224 18.10 7.12 5.90
N PHE A 225 18.07 8.16 5.10
CA PHE A 225 18.09 9.53 5.60
C PHE A 225 17.20 10.43 4.75
N GLU A 226 16.73 11.50 5.38
CA GLU A 226 15.92 12.53 4.75
C GLU A 226 16.49 13.90 5.10
N VAL A 227 16.42 14.82 4.16
CA VAL A 227 16.83 16.23 4.33
C VAL A 227 15.75 17.11 3.73
N GLU A 228 15.42 18.17 4.46
CA GLU A 228 14.51 19.23 4.00
C GLU A 228 15.18 20.59 4.25
N ILE A 229 15.12 21.46 3.26
CA ILE A 229 15.67 22.81 3.30
C ILE A 229 14.62 23.82 2.86
N LEU A 230 14.48 24.90 3.65
CA LEU A 230 13.73 26.09 3.29
C LEU A 230 14.60 27.31 3.53
N TRP A 231 14.82 28.10 2.48
CA TRP A 231 15.69 29.28 2.56
C TRP A 231 15.02 30.52 1.96
N LEU A 232 14.78 31.50 2.80
CA LEU A 232 14.40 32.86 2.40
C LEU A 232 15.70 33.61 2.00
N ALA A 233 16.18 33.32 0.78
CA ALA A 233 17.50 33.77 0.33
C ALA A 233 17.58 35.31 0.19
N THR A 234 16.46 35.96 -0.12
CA THR A 234 16.26 37.43 -0.08
C THR A 234 14.82 37.74 0.29
N ASP A 235 14.49 39.00 0.50
CA ASP A 235 13.11 39.45 0.75
C ASP A 235 12.11 38.97 -0.32
N ASN A 236 12.59 38.68 -1.52
CA ASN A 236 11.76 38.30 -2.66
C ASN A 236 12.04 36.88 -3.18
N MET A 237 12.99 36.15 -2.63
CA MET A 237 13.40 34.84 -3.14
C MET A 237 13.35 33.77 -2.08
N THR A 238 12.57 32.74 -2.34
CA THR A 238 12.49 31.55 -1.53
C THR A 238 13.00 30.34 -2.31
N LEU A 239 13.88 29.56 -1.70
CA LEU A 239 14.34 28.28 -2.19
C LEU A 239 13.89 27.21 -1.22
N GLY A 240 13.45 26.08 -1.71
CA GLY A 240 13.12 24.93 -0.88
C GLY A 240 13.36 23.62 -1.60
N GLY A 241 13.48 22.56 -0.84
CA GLY A 241 13.66 21.24 -1.40
C GLY A 241 13.76 20.17 -0.32
N ASN A 242 13.58 18.94 -0.76
CA ASN A 242 13.76 17.76 0.06
C ASN A 242 14.44 16.66 -0.75
N TYR A 243 15.11 15.77 -0.04
CA TYR A 243 15.68 14.55 -0.60
C TYR A 243 15.55 13.43 0.42
N SER A 244 15.23 12.24 -0.06
CA SER A 244 15.11 11.02 0.72
C SER A 244 15.86 9.88 0.02
N TYR A 245 16.71 9.19 0.77
CA TYR A 245 17.36 7.95 0.39
C TYR A 245 16.87 6.84 1.30
N THR A 246 16.16 5.84 0.74
CA THR A 246 15.42 4.83 1.51
C THR A 246 15.60 3.43 0.92
N PRO A 247 16.83 2.86 0.92
CA PRO A 247 17.03 1.46 0.57
C PRO A 247 16.24 0.55 1.51
N SER A 248 15.75 -0.54 0.96
CA SER A 248 14.91 -1.49 1.70
C SER A 248 15.12 -2.90 1.19
N GLU A 249 14.97 -3.91 2.06
CA GLU A 249 15.07 -5.32 1.68
C GLU A 249 14.25 -6.23 2.58
N TYR A 250 13.85 -7.38 2.05
CA TYR A 250 13.39 -8.51 2.86
C TYR A 250 14.62 -9.22 3.44
N THR A 251 14.72 -9.33 4.75
CA THR A 251 15.93 -9.83 5.44
C THR A 251 15.92 -11.33 5.65
N GLU A 252 14.74 -11.95 5.58
CA GLU A 252 14.57 -13.38 5.85
C GLU A 252 13.98 -14.13 4.66
N THR A 253 14.24 -15.45 4.59
CA THR A 253 13.71 -16.30 3.54
C THR A 253 12.20 -16.44 3.62
N LEU A 254 11.53 -16.11 2.53
CA LEU A 254 10.13 -16.42 2.29
C LEU A 254 9.94 -16.87 0.85
N LEU A 255 9.46 -18.09 0.70
CA LEU A 255 9.22 -18.70 -0.62
C LEU A 255 7.79 -18.37 -1.08
N LEU A 256 7.67 -17.54 -2.10
CA LEU A 256 6.39 -17.13 -2.69
C LEU A 256 6.22 -17.65 -4.11
N ALA A 257 5.00 -18.03 -4.47
CA ALA A 257 4.64 -18.33 -5.85
C ALA A 257 4.29 -17.03 -6.60
N ASN A 258 4.76 -16.92 -7.85
CA ASN A 258 4.38 -15.85 -8.77
C ASN A 258 3.60 -16.46 -9.95
N THR A 259 2.28 -16.56 -9.81
CA THR A 259 1.42 -17.12 -10.87
C THR A 259 1.13 -16.13 -12.01
N ASN A 260 1.59 -14.89 -11.86
CA ASN A 260 1.43 -13.83 -12.85
C ASN A 260 2.68 -13.67 -13.76
N ASP A 261 3.69 -14.53 -13.57
CA ASP A 261 4.87 -14.52 -14.41
C ASP A 261 4.64 -15.38 -15.69
N PRO A 262 4.61 -14.78 -16.89
CA PRO A 262 4.39 -15.50 -18.14
C PRO A 262 5.51 -16.47 -18.51
N ARG A 263 6.66 -16.40 -17.83
CA ARG A 263 7.80 -17.32 -18.04
C ARG A 263 7.61 -18.64 -17.29
N ILE A 264 6.71 -18.68 -16.33
CA ILE A 264 6.35 -19.92 -15.62
C ILE A 264 5.44 -20.75 -16.53
N PRO A 265 5.74 -22.03 -16.78
CA PRO A 265 4.93 -22.87 -17.67
C PRO A 265 3.45 -22.88 -17.24
N PRO A 266 2.51 -22.71 -18.19
CA PRO A 266 1.11 -22.62 -17.90
C PRO A 266 0.57 -23.95 -17.38
N SER A 267 0.44 -24.04 -16.08
CA SER A 267 -0.39 -25.05 -15.43
C SER A 267 -0.75 -24.41 -14.10
N LEU A 268 -2.02 -24.06 -13.96
CA LEU A 268 -2.59 -23.46 -12.75
C LEU A 268 -2.20 -24.21 -11.46
N PHE A 269 -1.93 -25.51 -11.55
CA PHE A 269 -1.52 -26.34 -10.42
C PHE A 269 -0.01 -26.35 -10.18
N ASN A 270 0.81 -26.26 -11.21
CA ASN A 270 2.27 -26.23 -11.07
C ASN A 270 2.78 -24.82 -10.71
N ALA A 271 2.03 -23.77 -11.06
CA ALA A 271 2.46 -22.40 -10.83
C ALA A 271 2.59 -22.05 -9.33
N VAL A 272 1.81 -22.68 -8.46
CA VAL A 272 1.96 -22.50 -6.99
C VAL A 272 3.04 -23.38 -6.37
N GLU A 273 3.56 -24.36 -7.10
CA GLU A 273 4.68 -25.19 -6.66
C GLU A 273 6.03 -24.55 -6.95
N ILE A 274 6.09 -23.68 -7.97
CA ILE A 274 7.30 -22.92 -8.31
C ILE A 274 7.34 -21.69 -7.42
N ARG A 275 8.25 -21.70 -6.46
CA ARG A 275 8.38 -20.63 -5.47
C ARG A 275 9.73 -19.97 -5.58
N ASN A 276 9.73 -18.64 -5.46
CA ASN A 276 10.92 -17.82 -5.46
C ASN A 276 11.16 -17.30 -4.04
N ASP A 277 12.41 -17.33 -3.59
CA ASP A 277 12.81 -16.70 -2.35
C ASP A 277 12.87 -15.18 -2.57
N ILE A 278 12.19 -14.43 -1.73
CA ILE A 278 12.20 -12.96 -1.79
C ILE A 278 13.27 -12.33 -0.90
N LYS A 279 14.05 -13.11 -0.16
CA LYS A 279 15.16 -12.60 0.66
C LYS A 279 16.14 -11.78 -0.18
N GLY A 280 16.50 -10.59 0.31
CA GLY A 280 17.39 -9.64 -0.37
C GLY A 280 16.70 -8.81 -1.46
N ASN A 281 15.43 -9.09 -1.78
CA ASN A 281 14.67 -8.26 -2.70
C ASN A 281 14.26 -6.94 -2.04
N GLN A 282 14.24 -5.88 -2.82
CA GLN A 282 13.70 -4.58 -2.41
C GLN A 282 12.19 -4.70 -2.10
N LEU A 283 11.73 -3.96 -1.09
CA LEU A 283 10.32 -3.90 -0.78
C LEU A 283 9.52 -3.25 -1.93
N LEU A 284 8.30 -3.77 -2.13
CA LEU A 284 7.43 -3.27 -3.19
C LEU A 284 7.02 -1.81 -2.94
N ASN A 285 6.95 -1.03 -4.02
CA ASN A 285 6.56 0.39 -4.04
C ASN A 285 7.45 1.32 -3.19
N VAL A 286 8.66 0.92 -2.87
CA VAL A 286 9.66 1.75 -2.20
C VAL A 286 10.65 2.26 -3.24
N ALA A 287 10.67 3.55 -3.49
CA ALA A 287 11.70 4.17 -4.31
C ALA A 287 12.96 4.41 -3.46
N GLU A 288 14.12 4.02 -3.98
CA GLU A 288 15.38 4.19 -3.24
C GLU A 288 15.76 5.67 -3.10
N ASN A 289 15.59 6.45 -4.18
CA ASN A 289 15.83 7.88 -4.17
C ASN A 289 14.60 8.65 -4.65
N LYS A 290 14.27 9.72 -3.95
CA LYS A 290 13.24 10.68 -4.37
C LYS A 290 13.59 12.06 -3.83
N GLY A 291 13.17 13.10 -4.56
CA GLY A 291 13.40 14.44 -4.09
C GLY A 291 12.61 15.49 -4.87
N SER A 292 12.62 16.68 -4.32
CA SER A 292 12.08 17.85 -4.99
C SER A 292 12.88 19.09 -4.63
N ALA A 293 12.88 20.07 -5.53
CA ALA A 293 13.42 21.40 -5.29
C ALA A 293 12.54 22.44 -5.96
N TYR A 294 12.41 23.60 -5.35
CA TYR A 294 11.70 24.72 -5.95
C TYR A 294 12.37 26.05 -5.68
N VAL A 295 12.10 26.99 -6.57
CA VAL A 295 12.44 28.40 -6.42
C VAL A 295 11.20 29.24 -6.66
N SER A 296 10.91 30.17 -5.75
CA SER A 296 9.91 31.21 -5.91
C SER A 296 10.61 32.57 -5.88
N TYR A 297 10.23 33.46 -6.79
CA TYR A 297 10.72 34.83 -6.83
C TYR A 297 9.58 35.84 -7.06
N GLY A 298 9.48 36.81 -6.17
CA GLY A 298 8.51 37.89 -6.23
C GLY A 298 9.09 39.15 -6.86
N PHE A 299 8.40 39.68 -7.87
CA PHE A 299 8.73 40.97 -8.51
C PHE A 299 7.71 42.00 -8.06
N PRO A 300 8.05 42.89 -7.12
CA PRO A 300 7.14 43.94 -6.69
C PRO A 300 7.05 45.05 -7.74
N PHE A 301 5.82 45.47 -8.08
CA PHE A 301 5.49 46.60 -8.96
C PHE A 301 4.55 47.55 -8.25
N SER A 302 4.45 48.78 -8.71
CA SER A 302 3.48 49.74 -8.17
C SER A 302 2.01 49.30 -8.37
N SER A 303 1.75 48.46 -9.37
CA SER A 303 0.42 47.94 -9.70
C SER A 303 0.09 46.58 -9.02
N GLY A 304 1.05 45.99 -8.34
CA GLY A 304 0.88 44.66 -7.74
C GLY A 304 2.20 43.88 -7.62
N ASN A 305 2.11 42.58 -7.43
CA ASN A 305 3.25 41.68 -7.33
C ASN A 305 3.12 40.52 -8.35
N LEU A 306 4.21 40.22 -9.06
CA LEU A 306 4.34 39.02 -9.90
C LEU A 306 5.22 38.00 -9.16
N GLU A 307 4.67 36.85 -8.83
CA GLU A 307 5.39 35.72 -8.27
C GLU A 307 5.64 34.68 -9.36
N MET A 308 6.87 34.23 -9.51
CA MET A 308 7.27 33.14 -10.39
C MET A 308 7.75 31.96 -9.57
N LEU A 309 7.19 30.79 -9.81
CA LEU A 309 7.52 29.52 -9.16
C LEU A 309 7.96 28.52 -10.22
N ALA A 310 9.11 27.88 -9.97
CA ALA A 310 9.54 26.68 -10.66
C ALA A 310 9.75 25.57 -9.63
N SER A 311 9.17 24.40 -9.87
CA SER A 311 9.29 23.24 -9.00
C SER A 311 9.70 22.03 -9.84
N TYR A 312 10.74 21.34 -9.41
CA TYR A 312 11.24 20.13 -10.02
C TYR A 312 11.17 18.99 -9.00
N SER A 313 10.71 17.81 -9.43
CA SER A 313 10.67 16.60 -8.60
C SER A 313 11.10 15.39 -9.41
N TRP A 314 11.69 14.42 -8.74
CA TRP A 314 12.07 13.12 -9.30
C TRP A 314 11.83 12.01 -8.30
N ILE A 315 11.67 10.81 -8.83
CA ILE A 315 11.53 9.56 -8.09
C ILE A 315 12.19 8.45 -8.89
N ASP A 316 12.94 7.59 -8.22
CA ASP A 316 13.50 6.38 -8.81
C ASP A 316 12.39 5.37 -9.20
N GLY A 317 12.77 4.39 -10.02
CA GLY A 317 11.91 3.26 -10.35
C GLY A 317 11.57 2.42 -9.12
N VAL A 318 10.43 1.73 -9.20
CA VAL A 318 9.94 0.86 -8.12
C VAL A 318 9.53 -0.51 -8.68
N PHE A 319 9.57 -1.50 -7.81
CA PHE A 319 8.97 -2.81 -8.05
C PHE A 319 7.55 -2.82 -7.46
N HIS A 320 6.60 -3.41 -8.18
CA HIS A 320 5.19 -3.50 -7.75
C HIS A 320 4.83 -4.85 -7.13
N THR A 321 5.77 -5.77 -7.10
CA THR A 321 5.64 -7.08 -6.45
C THR A 321 6.86 -7.38 -5.58
N PRO A 322 6.75 -8.30 -4.62
CA PRO A 322 7.88 -8.66 -3.77
C PRO A 322 8.98 -9.45 -4.51
N PHE A 323 8.76 -9.82 -5.75
CA PHE A 323 9.74 -10.59 -6.54
C PHE A 323 10.87 -9.73 -7.10
N ALA A 324 10.74 -8.41 -7.07
CA ALA A 324 11.71 -7.43 -7.57
C ALA A 324 12.19 -7.76 -9.00
N ASP A 325 11.24 -8.12 -9.87
CA ASP A 325 11.48 -8.53 -11.24
C ASP A 325 11.22 -7.37 -12.22
N ASP A 326 11.99 -7.32 -13.32
CA ASP A 326 11.84 -6.31 -14.36
C ASP A 326 10.45 -6.30 -15.00
N LEU A 327 9.73 -7.44 -14.99
CA LEU A 327 8.35 -7.50 -15.48
C LEU A 327 7.38 -6.65 -14.64
N ASP A 328 7.65 -6.51 -13.35
CA ASP A 328 6.80 -5.81 -12.40
C ASP A 328 7.45 -4.52 -11.89
N SER A 329 8.44 -4.01 -12.62
CA SER A 329 9.10 -2.74 -12.33
C SER A 329 8.57 -1.61 -13.21
N THR A 330 8.67 -0.41 -12.71
CA THR A 330 8.45 0.82 -13.47
C THR A 330 9.67 1.71 -13.35
N PRO A 331 10.08 2.39 -14.45
CA PRO A 331 11.20 3.33 -14.40
C PRO A 331 10.85 4.53 -13.52
N GLY A 332 11.87 5.18 -12.98
CA GLY A 332 11.75 6.50 -12.38
C GLY A 332 11.25 7.54 -13.37
N TYR A 333 10.80 8.67 -12.87
CA TYR A 333 10.36 9.79 -13.70
C TYR A 333 10.63 11.13 -13.02
N GLU A 334 10.65 12.17 -13.85
CA GLU A 334 10.88 13.54 -13.46
C GLU A 334 9.69 14.44 -13.81
N ARG A 335 9.54 15.52 -13.08
CA ARG A 335 8.47 16.50 -13.33
C ARG A 335 8.98 17.92 -13.09
N LEU A 336 8.76 18.80 -14.04
CA LEU A 336 8.99 20.25 -13.89
C LEU A 336 7.66 20.99 -14.05
N ASP A 337 7.31 21.76 -13.03
CA ASP A 337 6.13 22.62 -13.02
C ASP A 337 6.56 24.09 -12.96
N LEU A 338 5.91 24.93 -13.75
CA LEU A 338 6.14 26.37 -13.78
C LEU A 338 4.82 27.10 -13.53
N ARG A 339 4.87 28.16 -12.72
CA ARG A 339 3.72 29.02 -12.45
C ARG A 339 4.16 30.48 -12.35
N ALA A 340 3.40 31.38 -12.96
CA ALA A 340 3.52 32.82 -12.82
C ALA A 340 2.19 33.38 -12.33
N THR A 341 2.19 34.03 -11.17
CA THR A 341 0.98 34.56 -10.53
C THR A 341 1.13 36.07 -10.34
N TRP A 342 0.31 36.83 -10.99
CA TRP A 342 0.22 38.27 -10.74
C TRP A 342 -0.99 38.59 -9.87
N LYS A 343 -0.75 39.42 -8.83
CA LYS A 343 -1.77 39.94 -7.90
C LYS A 343 -1.71 41.47 -7.95
N ASN A 344 -2.85 42.11 -8.12
CA ASN A 344 -2.88 43.57 -8.00
C ASN A 344 -2.69 44.04 -6.55
N SER A 345 -2.46 45.32 -6.32
CA SER A 345 -2.01 45.87 -5.02
C SER A 345 -2.98 45.62 -3.85
N ASP A 346 -4.29 45.47 -4.10
CA ASP A 346 -5.31 45.15 -3.11
C ASP A 346 -5.71 43.68 -3.10
N GLU A 347 -5.01 42.84 -3.89
CA GLU A 347 -5.27 41.41 -4.07
C GLU A 347 -6.70 41.07 -4.49
N SER A 348 -7.46 42.02 -5.00
CA SER A 348 -8.82 41.80 -5.49
C SER A 348 -8.85 41.05 -6.84
N PHE A 349 -7.76 41.12 -7.59
CA PHE A 349 -7.62 40.52 -8.92
C PHE A 349 -6.33 39.74 -9.02
N ILE A 350 -6.45 38.44 -9.38
CA ILE A 350 -5.31 37.51 -9.50
C ILE A 350 -5.37 36.87 -10.88
N ILE A 351 -4.24 36.88 -11.58
CA ILE A 351 -4.04 36.15 -12.84
C ILE A 351 -2.90 35.17 -12.62
N ALA A 352 -3.12 33.90 -12.89
CA ALA A 352 -2.07 32.89 -12.87
C ALA A 352 -1.99 32.17 -14.21
N ALA A 353 -0.79 32.06 -14.77
CA ALA A 353 -0.46 31.18 -15.87
C ALA A 353 0.40 30.04 -15.36
N PHE A 354 0.13 28.81 -15.78
CA PHE A 354 0.87 27.65 -15.33
C PHE A 354 1.14 26.66 -16.46
N ALA A 355 2.22 25.92 -16.32
CA ALA A 355 2.56 24.77 -17.14
C ALA A 355 3.01 23.64 -16.21
N ASN A 356 2.16 22.65 -16.01
CA ASN A 356 2.46 21.46 -15.23
C ASN A 356 3.08 20.40 -16.13
N ASN A 357 4.05 19.66 -15.62
CA ASN A 357 4.80 18.66 -16.36
C ASN A 357 5.36 19.20 -17.69
N VAL A 358 6.16 20.26 -17.60
CA VAL A 358 6.77 20.94 -18.77
C VAL A 358 7.60 19.96 -19.62
N LEU A 359 8.26 18.99 -18.97
CA LEU A 359 9.04 17.96 -19.63
C LEU A 359 8.17 17.00 -20.46
N ASN A 360 6.86 16.96 -20.16
CA ASN A 360 5.88 16.04 -20.75
C ASN A 360 6.29 14.56 -20.57
N GLU A 361 6.93 14.24 -19.45
CA GLU A 361 7.29 12.90 -19.10
C GLU A 361 6.13 12.21 -18.39
N ILE A 362 5.79 11.00 -18.84
CA ILE A 362 4.68 10.23 -18.28
C ILE A 362 5.29 9.10 -17.45
N GLY A 363 5.19 9.23 -16.13
CA GLY A 363 5.53 8.17 -15.18
C GLY A 363 4.41 7.16 -15.04
N ILE A 364 4.76 5.94 -14.69
CA ILE A 364 3.80 4.90 -14.31
C ILE A 364 3.79 4.82 -12.79
N ARG A 365 2.63 5.09 -12.18
CA ARG A 365 2.47 5.11 -10.71
C ARG A 365 2.16 3.75 -10.12
N GLN A 366 1.48 2.92 -10.89
CA GLN A 366 1.06 1.58 -10.50
C GLN A 366 1.10 0.68 -11.71
N LEU A 367 1.57 -0.53 -11.52
CA LEU A 367 1.58 -1.58 -12.51
C LEU A 367 1.05 -2.86 -11.88
N GLU A 368 0.19 -3.55 -12.59
CA GLU A 368 -0.34 -4.85 -12.21
C GLU A 368 -0.25 -5.79 -13.40
N THR A 369 0.36 -6.95 -13.19
CA THR A 369 0.41 -8.04 -14.16
C THR A 369 -0.65 -9.06 -13.76
N HIS A 370 -1.59 -9.32 -14.67
CA HIS A 370 -2.66 -10.29 -14.48
C HIS A 370 -2.14 -11.71 -14.81
N GLY A 371 -2.83 -12.72 -14.28
CA GLY A 371 -2.45 -14.12 -14.51
C GLY A 371 -2.82 -14.65 -15.89
N GLU A 372 -2.59 -15.96 -16.09
CA GLU A 372 -2.82 -16.69 -17.34
C GLU A 372 -4.26 -16.53 -17.87
N GLY A 373 -5.27 -16.54 -16.98
CA GLY A 373 -6.68 -16.40 -17.37
C GLY A 373 -7.00 -15.09 -18.11
N ASP A 374 -6.21 -14.05 -17.88
CA ASP A 374 -6.29 -12.75 -18.55
C ASP A 374 -5.20 -12.55 -19.61
N GLY A 375 -4.48 -13.63 -19.98
CA GLY A 375 -3.42 -13.61 -20.96
C GLY A 375 -2.20 -12.79 -20.52
N PHE A 376 -1.90 -12.73 -19.24
CA PHE A 376 -0.79 -11.96 -18.66
C PHE A 376 -0.84 -10.48 -19.03
N ARG A 377 -2.04 -9.94 -19.17
CA ARG A 377 -2.26 -8.53 -19.49
C ARG A 377 -1.69 -7.65 -18.38
N ARG A 378 -1.02 -6.57 -18.78
CA ARG A 378 -0.51 -5.55 -17.85
C ARG A 378 -1.43 -4.33 -17.86
N THR A 379 -1.80 -3.85 -16.70
CA THR A 379 -2.56 -2.63 -16.50
C THR A 379 -1.81 -1.69 -15.57
N GLY A 380 -1.98 -0.39 -15.76
CA GLY A 380 -1.28 0.58 -14.94
C GLY A 380 -1.97 1.94 -14.92
N GLN A 381 -1.57 2.74 -13.95
CA GLN A 381 -1.98 4.14 -13.82
C GLN A 381 -0.79 5.04 -14.14
N THR A 382 -1.01 6.04 -14.97
CA THR A 382 0.02 7.01 -15.34
C THR A 382 -0.15 8.33 -14.61
N THR A 383 0.94 9.12 -14.58
CA THR A 383 0.89 10.53 -14.22
C THR A 383 0.17 11.32 -15.31
N GLU A 384 -0.21 12.55 -14.99
CA GLU A 384 -0.82 13.48 -15.95
C GLU A 384 0.21 13.93 -17.00
N PRO A 385 -0.20 14.09 -18.27
CA PRO A 385 0.62 14.71 -19.29
C PRO A 385 0.81 16.21 -19.01
N ARG A 386 1.59 16.89 -19.85
CA ARG A 386 1.75 18.35 -19.75
C ARG A 386 0.40 19.07 -19.89
N VAL A 387 0.11 19.93 -18.92
CA VAL A 387 -1.08 20.77 -18.89
C VAL A 387 -0.65 22.21 -18.81
N ILE A 388 -1.15 23.06 -19.72
CA ILE A 388 -0.92 24.50 -19.74
C ILE A 388 -2.26 25.19 -19.53
N GLY A 389 -2.31 26.19 -18.65
CA GLY A 389 -3.56 26.88 -18.35
C GLY A 389 -3.36 28.28 -17.81
N VAL A 390 -4.49 28.99 -17.74
CA VAL A 390 -4.60 30.33 -17.14
C VAL A 390 -5.79 30.33 -16.18
N GLU A 391 -5.59 30.88 -15.00
CA GLU A 391 -6.62 31.09 -13.99
C GLU A 391 -6.84 32.57 -13.78
N LEU A 392 -8.10 32.97 -13.66
CA LEU A 392 -8.51 34.33 -13.34
C LEU A 392 -9.36 34.27 -12.06
N THR A 393 -8.94 35.01 -11.03
CA THR A 393 -9.70 35.12 -9.78
C THR A 393 -10.02 36.56 -9.47
N LYS A 394 -11.29 36.82 -9.18
CA LYS A 394 -11.75 38.12 -8.65
C LYS A 394 -12.37 37.90 -7.28
N LYS A 395 -11.88 38.62 -6.27
CA LYS A 395 -12.47 38.72 -4.95
C LYS A 395 -13.40 39.93 -4.91
N PHE A 396 -14.56 39.77 -4.30
CA PHE A 396 -15.60 40.82 -4.17
C PHE A 396 -15.70 41.29 -2.73
#